data_6c05747985f619d4e26a7e11e82b7756
#
_entry.id   6c05747985f619d4e26a7e11e82b7756
#
_cell.length_a   1.000
_cell.length_b   1.000
_cell.length_c   1.000
_cell.angle_alpha   90.00
_cell.angle_beta   90.00
_cell.angle_gamma   90.00
#
_symmetry.space_group_name_H-M   'P 1'
#
loop_
_entity.id
_entity.type
_entity.pdbx_description
1 polymer ?
#
loop_
_entity_poly.entity_id
_entity_poly.type
_entity_poly.pdbx_seq_one_letter_code
_entity_poly.pdbx_strand_id
1 'polypeptide(L)'
;MTNIDQYDFVISGGGLVGCATALELSKKGFKCCVIEKNNIKETVEKNEFHPLSLNHRSIVLLKKFGVWGNMADSSYPITNLTIKSYNSLSRVTFSAEEISLKHLGCVVDRYKLLREIRSLVIKDESIKIYDESEINNIKENNNLELNISNNQHIHTKHLIVSDGINSKLKERVSIKSKIIDYSQVSFIYNCQATFEDHHALQLFNRYGVFAAIPYGKKSINLIMTIKKEYLEKFFKNNVLDLLLIKSIFNGFVSNIHSLNLISKYDLVTSRANEIYKNNILLLGNSSQLLHPVGAQGYNLSLRNLESLLNYCETQNREISVDFKDLASLINEDRLSVFSNIDFATKIFINDSIPSKTASLLMITLLKTSSSLKNIFLKKILGIDKYPYLQIKADT
;
A
#
# COMPACT_ATOMS: atom_id res chain seq x y z
N MET A 1 24.94 -1.94 -37.23
CA MET A 1 23.83 -2.59 -36.53
C MET A 1 23.78 -1.99 -35.12
N THR A 2 22.78 -1.20 -34.80
CA THR A 2 22.62 -0.64 -33.45
C THR A 2 22.38 -1.83 -32.50
N ASN A 3 23.26 -2.01 -31.51
CA ASN A 3 23.09 -3.01 -30.48
C ASN A 3 21.76 -2.69 -29.74
N ILE A 4 20.73 -3.53 -29.92
CA ILE A 4 19.48 -3.37 -29.23
C ILE A 4 19.66 -3.99 -27.85
N ASP A 5 19.43 -3.21 -26.80
CA ASP A 5 19.54 -3.67 -25.43
C ASP A 5 18.50 -4.75 -25.13
N GLN A 6 18.96 -5.86 -24.56
CA GLN A 6 18.12 -7.02 -24.20
C GLN A 6 18.07 -7.21 -22.70
N TYR A 7 16.85 -7.40 -22.15
CA TYR A 7 16.58 -7.61 -20.72
C TYR A 7 15.69 -8.83 -20.48
N ASP A 8 15.81 -9.43 -19.31
CA ASP A 8 14.83 -10.42 -18.85
C ASP A 8 13.56 -9.72 -18.39
N PHE A 9 13.72 -8.62 -17.63
CA PHE A 9 12.61 -7.79 -17.15
C PHE A 9 12.84 -6.31 -17.43
N VAL A 10 11.84 -5.66 -17.98
CA VAL A 10 11.71 -4.21 -18.01
C VAL A 10 10.65 -3.81 -16.99
N ILE A 11 10.98 -2.85 -16.14
CA ILE A 11 10.08 -2.32 -15.11
C ILE A 11 9.70 -0.88 -15.49
N SER A 12 8.42 -0.65 -15.79
CA SER A 12 7.88 0.69 -16.01
C SER A 12 7.44 1.31 -14.70
N GLY A 13 8.07 2.42 -14.32
CA GLY A 13 7.83 3.20 -13.11
C GLY A 13 8.87 2.99 -12.03
N GLY A 14 9.62 4.05 -11.70
CA GLY A 14 10.64 4.14 -10.65
C GLY A 14 10.07 4.52 -9.27
N GLY A 15 8.83 4.08 -8.97
CA GLY A 15 8.20 4.24 -7.66
C GLY A 15 8.64 3.18 -6.65
N LEU A 16 8.02 3.18 -5.46
CA LEU A 16 8.32 2.23 -4.38
C LEU A 16 8.26 0.76 -4.82
N VAL A 17 7.25 0.39 -5.60
CA VAL A 17 7.05 -1.00 -6.04
C VAL A 17 8.00 -1.34 -7.18
N GLY A 18 8.13 -0.46 -8.19
CA GLY A 18 8.98 -0.73 -9.34
C GLY A 18 10.46 -0.82 -8.98
N CYS A 19 10.96 0.11 -8.17
CA CYS A 19 12.35 0.07 -7.68
C CYS A 19 12.62 -1.18 -6.83
N ALA A 20 11.70 -1.56 -5.93
CA ALA A 20 11.85 -2.79 -5.14
C ALA A 20 11.83 -4.04 -6.03
N THR A 21 10.99 -4.04 -7.08
CA THR A 21 10.92 -5.14 -8.06
C THR A 21 12.24 -5.28 -8.83
N ALA A 22 12.77 -4.17 -9.35
CA ALA A 22 14.04 -4.19 -10.08
C ALA A 22 15.20 -4.68 -9.21
N LEU A 23 15.29 -4.15 -7.97
CA LEU A 23 16.33 -4.51 -7.01
C LEU A 23 16.30 -6.02 -6.70
N GLU A 24 15.15 -6.58 -6.43
CA GLU A 24 15.05 -7.97 -6.00
C GLU A 24 15.19 -8.97 -7.17
N LEU A 25 14.72 -8.62 -8.36
CA LEU A 25 14.94 -9.43 -9.56
C LEU A 25 16.43 -9.42 -9.97
N SER A 26 17.09 -8.27 -9.87
CA SER A 26 18.54 -8.14 -10.11
C SER A 26 19.35 -9.02 -9.16
N LYS A 27 19.05 -9.01 -7.85
CA LYS A 27 19.70 -9.90 -6.86
C LYS A 27 19.53 -11.38 -7.18
N LYS A 28 18.47 -11.76 -7.89
CA LYS A 28 18.26 -13.12 -8.39
C LYS A 28 19.01 -13.42 -9.69
N GLY A 29 19.75 -12.45 -10.21
CA GLY A 29 20.57 -12.56 -11.40
C GLY A 29 19.81 -12.36 -12.71
N PHE A 30 18.61 -11.77 -12.69
CA PHE A 30 17.93 -11.36 -13.90
C PHE A 30 18.47 -10.01 -14.39
N LYS A 31 18.64 -9.88 -15.71
CA LYS A 31 19.03 -8.61 -16.34
C LYS A 31 17.82 -7.69 -16.38
N CYS A 32 17.87 -6.61 -15.61
CA CYS A 32 16.73 -5.70 -15.41
C CYS A 32 17.02 -4.28 -15.89
N CYS A 33 15.97 -3.57 -16.33
CA CYS A 33 16.04 -2.11 -16.41
C CYS A 33 14.77 -1.46 -15.86
N VAL A 34 14.91 -0.21 -15.41
CA VAL A 34 13.82 0.65 -14.94
C VAL A 34 13.64 1.79 -15.92
N ILE A 35 12.40 2.03 -16.35
CA ILE A 35 12.00 3.17 -17.17
C ILE A 35 11.17 4.10 -16.30
N GLU A 36 11.62 5.32 -16.03
CA GLU A 36 10.95 6.30 -15.17
C GLU A 36 10.78 7.63 -15.92
N LYS A 37 9.57 8.17 -15.90
CA LYS A 37 9.23 9.42 -16.61
C LYS A 37 9.83 10.67 -16.00
N ASN A 38 10.09 10.64 -14.69
CA ASN A 38 10.74 11.74 -13.98
C ASN A 38 12.20 11.39 -13.72
N ASN A 39 13.01 12.39 -13.36
CA ASN A 39 14.37 12.13 -12.94
C ASN A 39 14.36 11.29 -11.65
N ILE A 40 14.91 10.08 -11.71
CA ILE A 40 14.93 9.15 -10.55
C ILE A 40 15.85 9.65 -9.43
N LYS A 41 16.86 10.47 -9.79
CA LYS A 41 17.81 11.07 -8.85
C LYS A 41 17.25 12.30 -8.16
N GLU A 42 16.27 12.97 -8.78
CA GLU A 42 15.60 14.08 -8.11
C GLU A 42 14.88 13.59 -6.86
N THR A 43 15.40 14.03 -5.76
CA THR A 43 14.73 13.84 -4.48
C THR A 43 13.52 14.74 -4.46
N VAL A 44 12.34 14.16 -4.43
CA VAL A 44 11.14 14.90 -4.05
C VAL A 44 11.31 15.24 -2.57
N GLU A 45 12.05 16.32 -2.29
CA GLU A 45 12.11 16.87 -0.94
C GLU A 45 10.76 17.50 -0.63
N LYS A 46 10.00 16.83 0.18
CA LYS A 46 8.85 17.44 0.86
C LYS A 46 9.27 17.67 2.30
N ASN A 47 9.17 18.92 2.74
CA ASN A 47 9.48 19.35 4.11
C ASN A 47 8.53 18.73 5.14
N GLU A 48 7.45 18.11 4.70
CA GLU A 48 6.43 17.54 5.53
C GLU A 48 6.48 16.02 5.53
N PHE A 49 6.23 15.43 6.69
CA PHE A 49 6.14 13.99 6.85
C PHE A 49 4.91 13.44 6.10
N HIS A 50 5.15 12.51 5.18
CA HIS A 50 4.10 11.81 4.44
C HIS A 50 3.96 10.38 4.97
N PRO A 51 2.96 10.11 5.81
CA PRO A 51 2.85 8.84 6.50
C PRO A 51 2.57 7.67 5.55
N LEU A 52 3.30 6.59 5.76
CA LEU A 52 3.06 5.28 5.16
C LEU A 52 3.06 4.24 6.26
N SER A 53 1.92 3.60 6.48
CA SER A 53 1.79 2.54 7.47
C SER A 53 2.19 1.20 6.85
N LEU A 54 3.20 0.60 7.43
CA LEU A 54 3.70 -0.73 7.07
C LEU A 54 3.23 -1.74 8.12
N ASN A 55 2.61 -2.83 7.69
CA ASN A 55 2.30 -3.93 8.58
C ASN A 55 3.54 -4.80 8.84
N HIS A 56 3.44 -5.72 9.79
CA HIS A 56 4.58 -6.57 10.19
C HIS A 56 5.21 -7.30 8.99
N ARG A 57 4.42 -7.92 8.10
CA ARG A 57 4.96 -8.65 6.93
C ARG A 57 5.73 -7.73 5.99
N SER A 58 5.26 -6.53 5.77
CA SER A 58 5.94 -5.55 4.92
C SER A 58 7.31 -5.14 5.47
N ILE A 59 7.43 -5.03 6.80
CA ILE A 59 8.71 -4.73 7.45
C ILE A 59 9.67 -5.91 7.26
N VAL A 60 9.21 -7.14 7.45
CA VAL A 60 10.01 -8.35 7.19
C VAL A 60 10.52 -8.38 5.74
N LEU A 61 9.66 -8.09 4.77
CA LEU A 61 10.06 -8.03 3.36
C LEU A 61 11.09 -6.92 3.10
N LEU A 62 10.89 -5.72 3.64
CA LEU A 62 11.83 -4.62 3.48
C LEU A 62 13.18 -4.89 4.17
N LYS A 63 13.20 -5.63 5.29
CA LYS A 63 14.44 -6.16 5.89
C LYS A 63 15.14 -7.12 4.92
N LYS A 64 14.41 -8.11 4.36
CA LYS A 64 14.94 -9.07 3.38
C LYS A 64 15.49 -8.36 2.14
N PHE A 65 14.85 -7.28 1.70
CA PHE A 65 15.28 -6.47 0.56
C PHE A 65 16.50 -5.57 0.88
N GLY A 66 16.94 -5.51 2.13
CA GLY A 66 18.08 -4.68 2.55
C GLY A 66 17.75 -3.19 2.64
N VAL A 67 16.47 -2.84 2.64
CA VAL A 67 15.99 -1.43 2.68
C VAL A 67 15.80 -0.94 4.11
N TRP A 68 15.53 -1.84 5.05
CA TRP A 68 15.06 -1.48 6.40
C TRP A 68 16.13 -0.87 7.29
N GLY A 69 17.42 -1.18 7.10
CA GLY A 69 18.49 -0.73 7.99
C GLY A 69 18.49 0.79 8.23
N ASN A 70 18.45 1.57 7.15
CA ASN A 70 18.42 3.04 7.21
C ASN A 70 17.04 3.62 7.58
N MET A 71 16.00 2.78 7.58
CA MET A 71 14.63 3.20 7.93
C MET A 71 14.29 2.96 9.39
N ALA A 72 14.98 2.02 10.07
CA ALA A 72 14.64 1.56 11.41
C ALA A 72 14.55 2.72 12.42
N ASP A 73 15.59 3.55 12.51
CA ASP A 73 15.67 4.66 13.47
C ASP A 73 14.66 5.79 13.22
N SER A 74 14.16 5.89 11.99
CA SER A 74 13.15 6.87 11.58
C SER A 74 11.74 6.30 11.47
N SER A 75 11.56 5.03 11.82
CA SER A 75 10.27 4.37 11.86
C SER A 75 9.62 4.53 13.24
N TYR A 76 8.29 4.63 13.27
CA TYR A 76 7.55 4.73 14.52
C TYR A 76 6.69 3.47 14.70
N PRO A 77 6.99 2.63 15.70
CA PRO A 77 6.29 1.36 15.88
C PRO A 77 4.87 1.58 16.40
N ILE A 78 3.95 0.73 15.98
CA ILE A 78 2.57 0.62 16.45
C ILE A 78 2.44 -0.72 17.16
N THR A 79 2.19 -0.67 18.47
CA THR A 79 2.01 -1.88 19.28
C THR A 79 0.54 -2.23 19.49
N ASN A 80 -0.33 -1.22 19.48
CA ASN A 80 -1.77 -1.38 19.70
C ASN A 80 -2.58 -0.76 18.56
N LEU A 81 -3.67 -1.42 18.19
CA LEU A 81 -4.67 -0.92 17.25
C LEU A 81 -6.06 -1.08 17.85
N THR A 82 -6.77 0.03 18.04
CA THR A 82 -8.19 0.00 18.41
C THR A 82 -9.06 0.19 17.17
N ILE A 83 -10.03 -0.70 16.99
CA ILE A 83 -11.12 -0.52 16.03
C ILE A 83 -12.38 -0.18 16.82
N LYS A 84 -13.04 0.92 16.47
CA LYS A 84 -14.23 1.45 17.14
C LYS A 84 -15.29 1.78 16.10
N SER A 85 -16.55 1.42 16.40
CA SER A 85 -17.71 1.93 15.69
C SER A 85 -18.36 3.04 16.52
N TYR A 86 -18.65 4.18 15.89
CA TYR A 86 -19.23 5.36 16.58
C TYR A 86 -20.60 5.07 17.18
N ASN A 87 -21.40 4.22 16.51
CA ASN A 87 -22.76 3.92 16.94
C ASN A 87 -22.83 2.82 18.01
N SER A 88 -21.68 2.27 18.40
CA SER A 88 -21.56 1.25 19.43
C SER A 88 -20.53 1.71 20.46
N LEU A 89 -20.86 1.55 21.73
CA LEU A 89 -19.91 1.68 22.84
C LEU A 89 -18.83 0.59 22.79
N SER A 90 -18.98 -0.36 21.85
CA SER A 90 -18.06 -1.46 21.65
C SER A 90 -16.83 -1.03 20.88
N ARG A 91 -15.70 -1.42 21.41
CA ARG A 91 -14.38 -1.29 20.75
C ARG A 91 -13.62 -2.60 20.92
N VAL A 92 -12.76 -2.91 19.99
CA VAL A 92 -11.80 -4.01 20.12
C VAL A 92 -10.40 -3.44 19.94
N THR A 93 -9.51 -3.80 20.86
CA THR A 93 -8.10 -3.44 20.79
C THR A 93 -7.29 -4.70 20.50
N PHE A 94 -6.40 -4.61 19.53
CA PHE A 94 -5.44 -5.63 19.16
C PHE A 94 -4.07 -5.19 19.68
N SER A 95 -3.36 -6.10 20.35
CA SER A 95 -2.00 -5.87 20.84
C SER A 95 -1.01 -6.79 20.12
N ALA A 96 0.19 -6.29 19.88
CA ALA A 96 1.29 -7.09 19.35
C ALA A 96 1.65 -8.26 20.27
N GLU A 97 1.52 -8.08 21.58
CA GLU A 97 1.77 -9.10 22.60
C GLU A 97 0.86 -10.31 22.46
N GLU A 98 -0.40 -10.13 22.04
CA GLU A 98 -1.36 -11.22 21.85
C GLU A 98 -0.90 -12.29 20.87
N ILE A 99 0.01 -11.93 19.96
CA ILE A 99 0.59 -12.82 18.96
C ILE A 99 2.12 -12.88 19.05
N SER A 100 2.67 -12.50 20.20
CA SER A 100 4.13 -12.55 20.48
C SER A 100 5.00 -11.77 19.50
N LEU A 101 4.52 -10.63 19.01
CA LEU A 101 5.27 -9.70 18.17
C LEU A 101 5.72 -8.47 18.98
N LYS A 102 6.82 -7.84 18.55
CA LYS A 102 7.28 -6.56 19.12
C LYS A 102 6.37 -5.40 18.75
N HIS A 103 5.79 -5.43 17.54
CA HIS A 103 4.89 -4.42 17.02
C HIS A 103 3.97 -5.01 15.93
N LEU A 104 2.79 -4.42 15.76
CA LEU A 104 1.86 -4.77 14.68
C LEU A 104 2.34 -4.24 13.32
N GLY A 105 3.10 -3.16 13.35
CA GLY A 105 3.64 -2.48 12.18
C GLY A 105 4.40 -1.23 12.58
N CYS A 106 4.83 -0.46 11.59
CA CYS A 106 5.50 0.84 11.80
C CYS A 106 4.94 1.88 10.82
N VAL A 107 5.05 3.15 11.23
CA VAL A 107 4.81 4.29 10.34
C VAL A 107 6.15 4.87 9.91
N VAL A 108 6.31 5.07 8.62
CA VAL A 108 7.52 5.65 8.02
C VAL A 108 7.17 6.83 7.13
N ASP A 109 8.14 7.69 6.85
CA ASP A 109 7.98 8.68 5.79
C ASP A 109 8.10 8.00 4.41
N ARG A 110 7.06 8.18 3.59
CA ARG A 110 6.97 7.58 2.24
C ARG A 110 8.11 8.03 1.33
N TYR A 111 8.48 9.31 1.39
CA TYR A 111 9.50 9.85 0.51
C TYR A 111 10.90 9.43 0.97
N LYS A 112 11.11 9.30 2.28
CA LYS A 112 12.36 8.74 2.81
C LYS A 112 12.52 7.29 2.34
N LEU A 113 11.48 6.45 2.47
CA LEU A 113 11.51 5.09 1.98
C LEU A 113 11.79 5.02 0.47
N LEU A 114 11.17 5.91 -0.32
CA LEU A 114 11.42 5.99 -1.76
C LEU A 114 12.88 6.35 -2.08
N ARG A 115 13.45 7.31 -1.37
CA ARG A 115 14.88 7.68 -1.53
C ARG A 115 15.80 6.51 -1.24
N GLU A 116 15.54 5.79 -0.14
CA GLU A 116 16.35 4.62 0.23
C GLU A 116 16.32 3.54 -0.86
N ILE A 117 15.13 3.16 -1.33
CA ILE A 117 15.01 2.15 -2.38
C ILE A 117 15.67 2.63 -3.69
N ARG A 118 15.44 3.89 -4.11
CA ARG A 118 16.06 4.46 -5.30
C ARG A 118 17.59 4.51 -5.19
N SER A 119 18.11 4.85 -4.02
CA SER A 119 19.56 4.86 -3.76
C SER A 119 20.18 3.48 -3.97
N LEU A 120 19.51 2.41 -3.57
CA LEU A 120 19.97 1.04 -3.79
C LEU A 120 19.93 0.67 -5.28
N VAL A 121 18.85 1.03 -5.98
CA VAL A 121 18.73 0.79 -7.44
C VAL A 121 19.80 1.55 -8.23
N ILE A 122 20.10 2.81 -7.86
CA ILE A 122 21.11 3.63 -8.54
C ILE A 122 22.54 3.09 -8.32
N LYS A 123 22.79 2.48 -7.16
CA LYS A 123 24.10 1.88 -6.82
C LYS A 123 24.31 0.49 -7.43
N ASP A 124 23.25 -0.16 -7.87
CA ASP A 124 23.33 -1.49 -8.50
C ASP A 124 23.64 -1.34 -10.00
N GLU A 125 24.91 -1.51 -10.38
CA GLU A 125 25.38 -1.40 -11.76
C GLU A 125 24.74 -2.41 -12.72
N SER A 126 24.13 -3.48 -12.20
CA SER A 126 23.44 -4.48 -13.00
C SER A 126 22.04 -4.02 -13.44
N ILE A 127 21.50 -2.93 -12.84
CA ILE A 127 20.21 -2.35 -13.18
C ILE A 127 20.42 -1.13 -14.09
N LYS A 128 20.03 -1.22 -15.35
CA LYS A 128 20.01 -0.06 -16.23
C LYS A 128 18.81 0.83 -15.93
N ILE A 129 19.04 2.14 -15.86
CA ILE A 129 17.99 3.13 -15.64
C ILE A 129 17.84 3.98 -16.90
N TYR A 130 16.61 4.04 -17.44
CA TYR A 130 16.20 4.97 -18.48
C TYR A 130 15.36 6.06 -17.81
N ASP A 131 16.03 7.15 -17.50
CA ASP A 131 15.49 8.29 -16.79
C ASP A 131 14.77 9.23 -17.76
N GLU A 132 13.83 10.02 -17.27
CA GLU A 132 13.02 10.97 -18.05
C GLU A 132 12.44 10.33 -19.33
N SER A 133 12.04 9.06 -19.20
CA SER A 133 11.63 8.21 -20.30
C SER A 133 10.30 7.51 -20.05
N GLU A 134 9.51 7.39 -21.11
CA GLU A 134 8.24 6.65 -21.11
C GLU A 134 8.25 5.59 -22.23
N ILE A 135 7.53 4.49 -22.04
CA ILE A 135 7.28 3.50 -23.10
C ILE A 135 6.20 4.07 -24.02
N ASN A 136 6.55 4.33 -25.27
CA ASN A 136 5.64 4.91 -26.26
C ASN A 136 4.87 3.86 -27.04
N ASN A 137 5.48 2.70 -27.31
CA ASN A 137 4.85 1.62 -28.07
C ASN A 137 5.38 0.26 -27.60
N ILE A 138 4.53 -0.76 -27.73
CA ILE A 138 4.84 -2.14 -27.43
C ILE A 138 4.45 -2.97 -28.65
N LYS A 139 5.39 -3.74 -29.17
CA LYS A 139 5.12 -4.78 -30.17
C LYS A 139 5.38 -6.13 -29.55
N GLU A 140 4.43 -7.03 -29.71
CA GLU A 140 4.46 -8.39 -29.19
C GLU A 140 4.86 -9.34 -30.32
N ASN A 141 6.05 -9.90 -30.21
CA ASN A 141 6.57 -10.98 -31.04
C ASN A 141 6.93 -12.15 -30.12
N ASN A 142 7.98 -12.92 -30.41
CA ASN A 142 8.50 -13.93 -29.47
C ASN A 142 8.96 -13.29 -28.16
N ASN A 143 9.47 -12.06 -28.20
CA ASN A 143 9.76 -11.17 -27.07
C ASN A 143 9.00 -9.86 -27.26
N LEU A 144 8.93 -9.05 -26.21
CA LEU A 144 8.41 -7.69 -26.30
C LEU A 144 9.47 -6.76 -26.89
N GLU A 145 9.09 -6.01 -27.91
CA GLU A 145 9.87 -4.90 -28.45
C GLU A 145 9.23 -3.61 -27.94
N LEU A 146 9.98 -2.86 -27.13
CA LEU A 146 9.54 -1.61 -26.51
C LEU A 146 10.20 -0.44 -27.23
N ASN A 147 9.41 0.52 -27.67
CA ASN A 147 9.90 1.81 -28.15
C ASN A 147 9.72 2.80 -26.98
N ILE A 148 10.84 3.33 -26.48
CA ILE A 148 10.85 4.32 -25.39
C ILE A 148 11.14 5.71 -25.94
N SER A 149 11.09 6.72 -25.07
CA SER A 149 11.44 8.09 -25.41
C SER A 149 12.79 8.16 -26.15
N ASN A 150 13.01 9.20 -26.97
CA ASN A 150 14.21 9.38 -27.78
C ASN A 150 14.44 8.29 -28.86
N ASN A 151 13.36 7.61 -29.31
CA ASN A 151 13.40 6.55 -30.33
C ASN A 151 14.36 5.40 -30.01
N GLN A 152 14.58 5.12 -28.73
CA GLN A 152 15.35 3.97 -28.31
C GLN A 152 14.48 2.70 -28.35
N HIS A 153 15.07 1.60 -28.79
CA HIS A 153 14.45 0.29 -28.85
C HIS A 153 15.05 -0.66 -27.83
N ILE A 154 14.19 -1.34 -27.08
CA ILE A 154 14.57 -2.29 -26.04
C ILE A 154 13.82 -3.60 -26.29
N HIS A 155 14.51 -4.71 -26.20
CA HIS A 155 13.90 -6.03 -26.20
C HIS A 155 13.83 -6.59 -24.78
N THR A 156 12.71 -7.22 -24.42
CA THR A 156 12.57 -7.87 -23.12
C THR A 156 11.69 -9.11 -23.20
N LYS A 157 11.97 -10.08 -22.34
CA LYS A 157 11.07 -11.24 -22.16
C LYS A 157 9.80 -10.83 -21.44
N HIS A 158 9.91 -9.98 -20.42
CA HIS A 158 8.80 -9.61 -19.53
C HIS A 158 8.76 -8.12 -19.26
N LEU A 159 7.55 -7.55 -19.20
CA LEU A 159 7.30 -6.17 -18.81
C LEU A 159 6.48 -6.14 -17.51
N ILE A 160 7.02 -5.50 -16.48
CA ILE A 160 6.32 -5.20 -15.24
C ILE A 160 5.86 -3.74 -15.27
N VAL A 161 4.54 -3.52 -15.22
CA VAL A 161 3.94 -2.20 -15.21
C VAL A 161 3.64 -1.80 -13.76
N SER A 162 4.37 -0.80 -13.26
CA SER A 162 4.25 -0.25 -11.90
C SER A 162 4.22 1.29 -11.87
N ASP A 163 3.76 1.90 -12.95
CA ASP A 163 3.69 3.33 -13.22
C ASP A 163 2.51 4.07 -12.55
N GLY A 164 1.79 3.38 -11.68
CA GLY A 164 0.77 3.96 -10.82
C GLY A 164 -0.66 3.89 -11.38
N ILE A 165 -1.57 4.66 -10.75
CA ILE A 165 -3.01 4.57 -11.03
C ILE A 165 -3.36 5.07 -12.45
N ASN A 166 -2.65 6.09 -12.93
CA ASN A 166 -2.87 6.70 -14.25
C ASN A 166 -2.00 6.05 -15.32
N SER A 167 -1.80 4.73 -15.23
CA SER A 167 -1.00 3.96 -16.17
C SER A 167 -1.54 4.04 -17.59
N LYS A 168 -0.85 4.76 -18.46
CA LYS A 168 -1.13 4.78 -19.90
C LYS A 168 -0.82 3.42 -20.55
N LEU A 169 0.15 2.70 -20.01
CA LEU A 169 0.52 1.37 -20.52
C LEU A 169 -0.59 0.35 -20.32
N LYS A 170 -1.26 0.39 -19.17
CA LYS A 170 -2.43 -0.46 -18.91
C LYS A 170 -3.50 -0.29 -19.99
N GLU A 171 -3.78 0.95 -20.40
CA GLU A 171 -4.74 1.25 -21.47
C GLU A 171 -4.24 0.75 -22.81
N ARG A 172 -2.95 0.96 -23.14
CA ARG A 172 -2.34 0.50 -24.40
C ARG A 172 -2.40 -1.01 -24.57
N VAL A 173 -2.21 -1.77 -23.49
CA VAL A 173 -2.36 -3.24 -23.53
C VAL A 173 -3.80 -3.69 -23.38
N SER A 174 -4.76 -2.75 -23.42
CA SER A 174 -6.21 -3.03 -23.38
C SER A 174 -6.69 -3.75 -22.12
N ILE A 175 -5.99 -3.56 -20.99
CA ILE A 175 -6.44 -4.06 -19.68
C ILE A 175 -7.39 -3.03 -19.07
N LYS A 176 -8.66 -3.42 -18.94
CA LYS A 176 -9.72 -2.59 -18.33
C LYS A 176 -9.65 -2.67 -16.81
N SER A 177 -10.14 -1.62 -16.15
CA SER A 177 -10.30 -1.58 -14.70
C SER A 177 -11.75 -1.30 -14.32
N LYS A 178 -12.20 -1.95 -13.25
CA LYS A 178 -13.41 -1.57 -12.54
C LYS A 178 -13.08 -0.42 -11.60
N ILE A 179 -13.72 0.71 -11.81
CA ILE A 179 -13.58 1.90 -10.97
C ILE A 179 -14.81 1.99 -10.07
N ILE A 180 -14.61 2.29 -8.78
CA ILE A 180 -15.66 2.51 -7.80
C ILE A 180 -15.41 3.87 -7.14
N ASP A 181 -16.33 4.81 -7.37
CA ASP A 181 -16.40 6.07 -6.64
C ASP A 181 -17.21 5.86 -5.37
N TYR A 182 -16.61 6.10 -4.22
CA TYR A 182 -17.27 5.97 -2.93
C TYR A 182 -18.06 7.22 -2.53
N SER A 183 -18.06 8.26 -3.36
CA SER A 183 -18.63 9.58 -3.02
C SER A 183 -18.10 10.10 -1.68
N GLN A 184 -16.79 9.93 -1.47
CA GLN A 184 -16.06 10.35 -0.28
C GLN A 184 -14.85 11.20 -0.67
N VAL A 185 -14.41 12.05 0.25
CA VAL A 185 -13.16 12.82 0.16
C VAL A 185 -12.28 12.43 1.33
N SER A 186 -11.02 12.12 1.06
CA SER A 186 -10.04 11.83 2.08
C SER A 186 -9.15 13.04 2.34
N PHE A 187 -9.00 13.38 3.61
CA PHE A 187 -8.13 14.45 4.11
C PHE A 187 -7.08 13.80 5.01
N ILE A 188 -5.83 14.14 4.82
CA ILE A 188 -4.71 13.68 5.63
C ILE A 188 -4.08 14.88 6.30
N TYR A 189 -4.05 14.87 7.63
CA TYR A 189 -3.46 15.92 8.43
C TYR A 189 -2.31 15.40 9.28
N ASN A 190 -1.22 16.15 9.33
CA ASN A 190 -0.23 16.04 10.40
C ASN A 190 -0.68 16.89 11.58
N CYS A 191 -0.66 16.32 12.76
CA CYS A 191 -1.16 16.93 13.98
C CYS A 191 -0.15 16.80 15.12
N GLN A 192 0.05 17.88 15.89
CA GLN A 192 0.70 17.84 17.19
C GLN A 192 -0.38 17.78 18.26
N ALA A 193 -0.39 16.72 19.06
CA ALA A 193 -1.44 16.47 20.04
C ALA A 193 -0.96 15.57 21.19
N THR A 194 -1.83 15.38 22.18
CA THR A 194 -1.65 14.38 23.24
C THR A 194 -2.48 13.14 22.90
N PHE A 195 -1.87 11.97 22.96
CA PHE A 195 -2.49 10.66 22.69
C PHE A 195 -1.69 9.55 23.41
N GLU A 196 -2.24 8.33 23.45
CA GLU A 196 -1.53 7.16 23.96
C GLU A 196 -0.44 6.73 22.96
N ASP A 197 0.77 6.58 23.44
CA ASP A 197 1.94 6.28 22.62
C ASP A 197 1.82 4.90 21.94
N HIS A 198 2.35 4.78 20.73
CA HIS A 198 2.34 3.54 19.93
C HIS A 198 0.95 2.91 19.67
N HIS A 199 -0.09 3.67 19.91
CA HIS A 199 -1.47 3.21 19.81
C HIS A 199 -2.19 3.89 18.62
N ALA A 200 -2.62 3.09 17.64
CA ALA A 200 -3.40 3.56 16.50
C ALA A 200 -4.90 3.35 16.70
N LEU A 201 -5.70 4.24 16.12
CA LEU A 201 -7.16 4.15 16.11
C LEU A 201 -7.68 4.05 14.66
N GLN A 202 -8.60 3.12 14.43
CA GLN A 202 -9.49 3.09 13.28
C GLN A 202 -10.93 3.25 13.76
N LEU A 203 -11.58 4.32 13.38
CA LEU A 203 -12.94 4.65 13.78
C LEU A 203 -13.86 4.67 12.55
N PHE A 204 -15.01 4.04 12.67
CA PHE A 204 -16.07 4.06 11.68
C PHE A 204 -17.30 4.76 12.25
N ASN A 205 -17.90 5.66 11.47
CA ASN A 205 -19.17 6.27 11.83
C ASN A 205 -19.98 6.61 10.59
N ARG A 206 -21.20 7.14 10.77
CA ARG A 206 -22.09 7.51 9.66
C ARG A 206 -21.50 8.55 8.70
N TYR A 207 -20.53 9.36 9.13
CA TYR A 207 -19.88 10.38 8.29
C TYR A 207 -18.80 9.78 7.40
N GLY A 208 -18.24 8.64 7.77
CA GLY A 208 -17.18 7.96 7.04
C GLY A 208 -16.21 7.18 7.91
N VAL A 209 -14.94 7.19 7.52
CA VAL A 209 -13.85 6.45 8.16
C VAL A 209 -12.80 7.42 8.66
N PHE A 210 -12.38 7.24 9.90
CA PHE A 210 -11.39 8.08 10.56
C PHE A 210 -10.27 7.22 11.11
N ALA A 211 -9.05 7.71 11.01
CA ALA A 211 -7.91 7.06 11.64
C ALA A 211 -7.02 8.08 12.35
N ALA A 212 -6.44 7.66 13.46
CA ALA A 212 -5.41 8.41 14.16
C ALA A 212 -4.20 7.49 14.33
N ILE A 213 -3.07 7.85 13.71
CA ILE A 213 -1.91 6.98 13.57
C ILE A 213 -0.68 7.74 14.05
N PRO A 214 -0.08 7.40 15.19
CA PRO A 214 1.13 8.03 15.70
C PRO A 214 2.32 7.85 14.75
N TYR A 215 3.13 8.89 14.62
CA TYR A 215 4.43 8.84 13.93
C TYR A 215 5.55 9.54 14.71
N GLY A 216 5.29 9.84 15.98
CA GLY A 216 6.22 10.41 16.94
C GLY A 216 5.52 10.64 18.29
N LYS A 217 6.25 10.85 19.37
CA LYS A 217 5.72 10.99 20.75
C LYS A 217 4.61 12.05 20.92
N LYS A 218 4.62 13.11 20.10
CA LYS A 218 3.59 14.16 20.09
C LYS A 218 3.00 14.38 18.71
N SER A 219 3.38 13.54 17.74
CA SER A 219 3.05 13.68 16.34
C SER A 219 2.12 12.54 15.92
N ILE A 220 0.93 12.89 15.47
CA ILE A 220 -0.09 11.94 15.05
C ILE A 220 -0.66 12.35 13.69
N ASN A 221 -0.89 11.38 12.85
CA ASN A 221 -1.55 11.58 11.57
C ASN A 221 -3.06 11.33 11.71
N LEU A 222 -3.88 12.32 11.37
CA LEU A 222 -5.32 12.20 11.34
C LEU A 222 -5.76 12.03 9.88
N ILE A 223 -6.36 10.89 9.58
CA ILE A 223 -6.92 10.58 8.26
C ILE A 223 -8.44 10.60 8.41
N MET A 224 -9.10 11.46 7.62
CA MET A 224 -10.55 11.63 7.64
C MET A 224 -11.09 11.39 6.24
N THR A 225 -11.74 10.25 6.04
CA THR A 225 -12.42 9.91 4.80
C THR A 225 -13.91 10.16 5.00
N ILE A 226 -14.40 11.28 4.48
CA ILE A 226 -15.73 11.83 4.76
C ILE A 226 -16.60 11.66 3.53
N LYS A 227 -17.84 11.21 3.70
CA LYS A 227 -18.85 11.19 2.62
C LYS A 227 -19.15 12.61 2.15
N LYS A 228 -19.26 12.82 0.85
CA LYS A 228 -19.46 14.13 0.24
C LYS A 228 -20.70 14.86 0.80
N GLU A 229 -21.76 14.14 1.10
CA GLU A 229 -22.99 14.67 1.70
C GLU A 229 -22.81 15.30 3.09
N TYR A 230 -21.71 14.99 3.80
CA TYR A 230 -21.43 15.55 5.13
C TYR A 230 -20.28 16.58 5.14
N LEU A 231 -19.71 16.95 4.01
CA LEU A 231 -18.57 17.88 3.96
C LEU A 231 -18.87 19.23 4.59
N GLU A 232 -20.07 19.81 4.32
CA GLU A 232 -20.49 21.09 4.89
C GLU A 232 -20.57 21.07 6.43
N LYS A 233 -20.80 19.90 7.02
CA LYS A 233 -20.77 19.72 8.47
C LYS A 233 -19.36 19.83 9.04
N PHE A 234 -18.35 19.39 8.29
CA PHE A 234 -16.95 19.40 8.71
C PHE A 234 -16.25 20.70 8.37
N PHE A 235 -16.72 21.42 7.35
CA PHE A 235 -16.09 22.62 6.85
C PHE A 235 -17.11 23.76 6.78
N LYS A 236 -16.90 24.80 7.60
CA LYS A 236 -17.66 26.05 7.56
C LYS A 236 -16.80 27.10 6.86
N ASN A 237 -17.26 27.66 5.75
CA ASN A 237 -16.48 28.60 4.93
C ASN A 237 -15.07 28.09 4.59
N ASN A 238 -14.94 26.81 4.22
CA ASN A 238 -13.69 26.11 3.96
C ASN A 238 -12.75 25.95 5.18
N VAL A 239 -13.19 26.32 6.39
CA VAL A 239 -12.45 26.13 7.64
C VAL A 239 -12.93 24.86 8.33
N LEU A 240 -12.01 23.99 8.71
CA LEU A 240 -12.30 22.76 9.40
C LEU A 240 -12.87 23.02 10.81
N ASP A 241 -14.00 22.38 11.14
CA ASP A 241 -14.61 22.47 12.47
C ASP A 241 -13.81 21.62 13.49
N LEU A 242 -12.91 22.29 14.21
CA LEU A 242 -12.04 21.62 15.21
C LEU A 242 -12.83 21.04 16.39
N LEU A 243 -13.99 21.60 16.74
CA LEU A 243 -14.82 21.06 17.83
C LEU A 243 -15.41 19.70 17.42
N LEU A 244 -15.87 19.59 16.17
CA LEU A 244 -16.35 18.33 15.63
C LEU A 244 -15.23 17.30 15.56
N ILE A 245 -14.03 17.69 15.12
CA ILE A 245 -12.86 16.79 15.08
C ILE A 245 -12.50 16.30 16.47
N LYS A 246 -12.41 17.19 17.45
CA LYS A 246 -12.18 16.82 18.85
C LYS A 246 -13.24 15.85 19.38
N SER A 247 -14.51 16.04 19.02
CA SER A 247 -15.58 15.15 19.43
C SER A 247 -15.48 13.74 18.82
N ILE A 248 -15.06 13.67 17.55
CA ILE A 248 -14.87 12.39 16.83
C ILE A 248 -13.72 11.57 17.44
N PHE A 249 -12.59 12.21 17.72
CA PHE A 249 -11.42 11.55 18.28
C PHE A 249 -11.39 11.55 19.83
N ASN A 250 -12.51 11.95 20.46
CA ASN A 250 -12.59 12.06 21.91
C ASN A 250 -12.22 10.74 22.62
N GLY A 251 -11.43 10.88 23.69
CA GLY A 251 -10.88 9.75 24.45
C GLY A 251 -9.72 9.02 23.77
N PHE A 252 -9.25 9.53 22.62
CA PHE A 252 -8.06 9.00 21.93
C PHE A 252 -7.03 10.11 21.61
N VAL A 253 -7.48 11.25 21.09
CA VAL A 253 -6.64 12.43 20.82
C VAL A 253 -7.16 13.60 21.64
N SER A 254 -6.28 14.27 22.35
CA SER A 254 -6.57 15.48 23.13
C SER A 254 -5.52 16.54 22.88
N ASN A 255 -5.76 17.77 23.35
CA ASN A 255 -4.82 18.89 23.27
C ASN A 255 -4.18 19.05 21.88
N ILE A 256 -5.05 19.22 20.85
CA ILE A 256 -4.57 19.49 19.48
C ILE A 256 -3.90 20.87 19.45
N HIS A 257 -2.59 20.92 19.24
CA HIS A 257 -1.78 22.15 19.18
C HIS A 257 -1.62 22.67 17.74
N SER A 258 -1.47 21.76 16.78
CA SER A 258 -1.37 22.12 15.37
C SER A 258 -2.05 21.06 14.48
N LEU A 259 -2.52 21.48 13.33
CA LEU A 259 -3.19 20.61 12.35
C LEU A 259 -2.88 21.12 10.95
N ASN A 260 -1.98 20.43 10.24
CA ASN A 260 -1.50 20.80 8.91
C ASN A 260 -2.04 19.82 7.87
N LEU A 261 -2.77 20.33 6.86
CA LEU A 261 -3.27 19.50 5.76
C LEU A 261 -2.12 19.09 4.85
N ILE A 262 -1.91 17.77 4.71
CA ILE A 262 -0.87 17.19 3.87
C ILE A 262 -1.41 16.80 2.50
N SER A 263 -2.63 16.25 2.46
CA SER A 263 -3.23 15.77 1.24
C SER A 263 -4.75 15.79 1.31
N LYS A 264 -5.37 16.06 0.15
CA LYS A 264 -6.83 15.98 -0.07
C LYS A 264 -7.07 15.34 -1.43
N TYR A 265 -7.94 14.34 -1.49
CA TYR A 265 -8.32 13.71 -2.76
C TYR A 265 -9.71 13.07 -2.70
N ASP A 266 -10.39 13.05 -3.84
CA ASP A 266 -11.61 12.26 -4.01
C ASP A 266 -11.27 10.76 -3.93
N LEU A 267 -12.08 10.02 -3.18
CA LEU A 267 -11.82 8.62 -2.94
C LEU A 267 -12.42 7.77 -4.04
N VAL A 268 -11.55 7.34 -4.91
CA VAL A 268 -11.83 6.38 -5.98
C VAL A 268 -10.97 5.16 -5.75
N THR A 269 -11.54 3.98 -5.88
CA THR A 269 -10.77 2.74 -5.97
C THR A 269 -10.78 2.21 -7.38
N SER A 270 -9.71 1.52 -7.75
CA SER A 270 -9.56 0.92 -9.07
C SER A 270 -9.05 -0.50 -8.93
N ARG A 271 -9.63 -1.40 -9.70
CA ARG A 271 -9.19 -2.79 -9.78
C ARG A 271 -9.12 -3.20 -11.23
N ALA A 272 -7.93 -3.50 -11.74
CA ALA A 272 -7.78 -4.10 -13.06
C ALA A 272 -8.55 -5.42 -13.13
N ASN A 273 -9.28 -5.66 -14.21
CA ASN A 273 -10.05 -6.89 -14.40
C ASN A 273 -9.12 -8.10 -14.51
N GLU A 274 -7.98 -7.88 -15.17
CA GLU A 274 -6.87 -8.81 -15.33
C GLU A 274 -5.59 -8.09 -14.89
N ILE A 275 -4.64 -8.80 -14.30
CA ILE A 275 -3.35 -8.22 -13.89
C ILE A 275 -2.21 -8.62 -14.81
N TYR A 276 -2.47 -9.45 -15.78
CA TYR A 276 -1.51 -9.85 -16.80
C TYR A 276 -2.15 -9.88 -18.19
N LYS A 277 -1.31 -9.76 -19.19
CA LYS A 277 -1.65 -10.04 -20.58
C LYS A 277 -0.36 -10.46 -21.28
N ASN A 278 -0.33 -11.70 -21.80
CA ASN A 278 0.87 -12.29 -22.37
C ASN A 278 2.07 -12.14 -21.40
N ASN A 279 3.16 -11.50 -21.82
CA ASN A 279 4.37 -11.27 -21.04
C ASN A 279 4.37 -9.93 -20.27
N ILE A 280 3.20 -9.35 -20.00
CA ILE A 280 3.03 -8.07 -19.30
C ILE A 280 2.26 -8.31 -18.00
N LEU A 281 2.84 -7.89 -16.86
CA LEU A 281 2.24 -8.01 -15.54
C LEU A 281 2.07 -6.62 -14.90
N LEU A 282 0.89 -6.35 -14.32
CA LEU A 282 0.63 -5.15 -13.54
C LEU A 282 0.95 -5.38 -12.06
N LEU A 283 1.73 -4.50 -11.44
CA LEU A 283 2.01 -4.51 -10.00
C LEU A 283 1.74 -3.15 -9.34
N GLY A 284 1.42 -3.17 -8.06
CA GLY A 284 1.16 -1.94 -7.31
C GLY A 284 -0.12 -1.23 -7.75
N ASN A 285 -0.09 0.11 -7.77
CA ASN A 285 -1.28 0.92 -8.08
C ASN A 285 -1.72 0.85 -9.55
N SER A 286 -0.90 0.34 -10.45
CA SER A 286 -1.33 0.03 -11.83
C SER A 286 -2.33 -1.13 -11.87
N SER A 287 -2.17 -2.12 -10.99
CA SER A 287 -3.08 -3.25 -10.85
C SER A 287 -4.29 -2.93 -9.97
N GLN A 288 -4.10 -2.13 -8.92
CA GLN A 288 -5.15 -1.82 -7.94
C GLN A 288 -4.90 -0.54 -7.13
N LEU A 289 -5.95 0.23 -6.90
CA LEU A 289 -6.01 1.28 -5.89
C LEU A 289 -7.08 0.91 -4.87
N LEU A 290 -6.69 0.77 -3.62
CA LEU A 290 -7.57 0.37 -2.52
C LEU A 290 -8.13 1.55 -1.77
N HIS A 291 -9.28 1.35 -1.11
CA HIS A 291 -9.75 2.25 -0.06
C HIS A 291 -8.72 2.29 1.08
N PRO A 292 -8.44 3.47 1.69
CA PRO A 292 -7.38 3.62 2.70
C PRO A 292 -7.63 2.88 4.03
N VAL A 293 -8.78 2.24 4.20
CA VAL A 293 -9.09 1.42 5.39
C VAL A 293 -8.01 0.36 5.62
N GLY A 294 -7.45 0.37 6.82
CA GLY A 294 -6.43 -0.59 7.24
C GLY A 294 -5.08 -0.45 6.53
N ALA A 295 -4.86 0.64 5.78
CA ALA A 295 -3.59 0.96 5.11
C ALA A 295 -3.02 -0.19 4.25
N GLN A 296 -3.86 -0.93 3.52
CA GLN A 296 -3.48 -2.17 2.81
C GLN A 296 -2.78 -1.94 1.46
N GLY A 297 -2.82 -0.73 0.86
CA GLY A 297 -2.38 -0.52 -0.53
C GLY A 297 -0.95 -0.95 -0.82
N TYR A 298 0.03 -0.35 -0.16
CA TYR A 298 1.44 -0.69 -0.35
C TYR A 298 1.80 -2.06 0.25
N ASN A 299 1.19 -2.41 1.39
CA ASN A 299 1.37 -3.70 2.03
C ASN A 299 0.98 -4.87 1.11
N LEU A 300 -0.15 -4.76 0.41
CA LEU A 300 -0.57 -5.73 -0.60
C LEU A 300 0.40 -5.76 -1.79
N SER A 301 0.90 -4.60 -2.23
CA SER A 301 1.84 -4.53 -3.35
C SER A 301 3.16 -5.24 -3.04
N LEU A 302 3.65 -5.16 -1.80
CA LEU A 302 4.85 -5.91 -1.37
C LEU A 302 4.61 -7.42 -1.33
N ARG A 303 3.42 -7.88 -0.90
CA ARG A 303 3.07 -9.31 -0.96
C ARG A 303 2.94 -9.81 -2.40
N ASN A 304 2.39 -8.99 -3.30
CA ASN A 304 2.31 -9.33 -4.72
C ASN A 304 3.72 -9.44 -5.34
N LEU A 305 4.64 -8.54 -4.95
CA LEU A 305 6.05 -8.63 -5.33
C LEU A 305 6.67 -9.91 -4.77
N GLU A 306 6.44 -10.24 -3.51
CA GLU A 306 6.93 -11.49 -2.91
C GLU A 306 6.44 -12.72 -3.69
N SER A 307 5.18 -12.75 -4.12
CA SER A 307 4.64 -13.83 -4.96
C SER A 307 5.38 -13.95 -6.30
N LEU A 308 5.69 -12.82 -6.95
CA LEU A 308 6.53 -12.80 -8.16
C LEU A 308 7.92 -13.39 -7.90
N LEU A 309 8.57 -12.95 -6.83
CA LEU A 309 9.94 -13.39 -6.49
C LEU A 309 10.01 -14.88 -6.18
N ASN A 310 9.06 -15.39 -5.41
CA ASN A 310 8.96 -16.80 -5.08
C ASN A 310 8.66 -17.65 -6.33
N TYR A 311 7.79 -17.16 -7.21
CA TYR A 311 7.48 -17.82 -8.47
C TYR A 311 8.70 -17.90 -9.38
N CYS A 312 9.48 -16.83 -9.51
CA CYS A 312 10.74 -16.83 -10.26
C CYS A 312 11.79 -17.78 -9.68
N GLU A 313 11.79 -18.02 -8.37
CA GLU A 313 12.70 -19.00 -7.73
C GLU A 313 12.34 -20.46 -8.06
N THR A 314 11.03 -20.76 -8.17
CA THR A 314 10.57 -22.12 -8.46
C THR A 314 10.74 -22.52 -9.92
N GLN A 315 10.76 -21.53 -10.82
CA GLN A 315 10.95 -21.74 -12.25
C GLN A 315 12.44 -21.65 -12.58
N ASN A 316 13.21 -22.73 -12.52
CA ASN A 316 14.62 -22.71 -12.92
C ASN A 316 14.87 -21.73 -14.06
N ARG A 317 15.87 -20.85 -13.94
CA ARG A 317 16.16 -19.63 -14.75
C ARG A 317 16.02 -19.76 -16.28
N GLU A 318 15.89 -20.97 -16.80
CA GLU A 318 15.78 -21.27 -18.23
C GLU A 318 14.34 -21.24 -18.79
N ILE A 319 13.31 -21.19 -17.91
CA ILE A 319 11.90 -21.27 -18.33
C ILE A 319 11.32 -19.86 -18.33
N SER A 320 10.59 -19.52 -19.38
CA SER A 320 9.80 -18.28 -19.46
C SER A 320 8.81 -18.25 -18.29
N VAL A 321 8.81 -17.17 -17.52
CA VAL A 321 7.85 -16.94 -16.43
C VAL A 321 6.44 -16.90 -17.04
N ASP A 322 5.59 -17.86 -16.71
CA ASP A 322 4.18 -17.81 -17.12
C ASP A 322 3.39 -16.92 -16.15
N PHE A 323 3.07 -15.73 -16.60
CA PHE A 323 2.29 -14.79 -15.80
C PHE A 323 0.84 -15.22 -15.54
N LYS A 324 0.33 -16.22 -16.24
CA LYS A 324 -1.02 -16.74 -16.00
C LYS A 324 -1.11 -17.40 -14.63
N ASP A 325 -0.18 -18.31 -14.33
CA ASP A 325 -0.17 -19.03 -13.05
C ASP A 325 0.16 -18.07 -11.88
N LEU A 326 1.16 -17.21 -12.08
CA LEU A 326 1.50 -16.17 -11.12
C LEU A 326 0.33 -15.24 -10.84
N ALA A 327 -0.41 -14.81 -11.88
CA ALA A 327 -1.56 -13.94 -11.73
C ALA A 327 -2.69 -14.60 -10.93
N SER A 328 -2.86 -15.91 -11.03
CA SER A 328 -3.82 -16.65 -10.22
C SER A 328 -3.48 -16.54 -8.72
N LEU A 329 -2.22 -16.74 -8.34
CA LEU A 329 -1.74 -16.62 -6.96
C LEU A 329 -1.91 -15.19 -6.42
N ILE A 330 -1.51 -14.18 -7.20
CA ILE A 330 -1.66 -12.77 -6.83
C ILE A 330 -3.13 -12.39 -6.70
N ASN A 331 -4.00 -12.85 -7.61
CA ASN A 331 -5.43 -12.52 -7.59
C ASN A 331 -6.14 -13.08 -6.38
N GLU A 332 -5.77 -14.24 -5.87
CA GLU A 332 -6.38 -14.81 -4.65
C GLU A 332 -6.23 -13.86 -3.46
N ASP A 333 -5.00 -13.38 -3.19
CA ASP A 333 -4.74 -12.43 -2.09
C ASP A 333 -5.41 -11.06 -2.36
N ARG A 334 -5.28 -10.57 -3.57
CA ARG A 334 -5.85 -9.31 -4.04
C ARG A 334 -7.37 -9.26 -3.86
N LEU A 335 -8.09 -10.29 -4.33
CA LEU A 335 -9.55 -10.37 -4.22
C LEU A 335 -9.99 -10.53 -2.77
N SER A 336 -9.26 -11.27 -1.94
CA SER A 336 -9.49 -11.37 -0.51
C SER A 336 -9.41 -10.02 0.19
N VAL A 337 -8.38 -9.21 -0.11
CA VAL A 337 -8.23 -7.87 0.47
C VAL A 337 -9.35 -6.92 0.01
N PHE A 338 -9.71 -6.93 -1.27
CA PHE A 338 -10.84 -6.13 -1.79
C PHE A 338 -12.15 -6.49 -1.09
N SER A 339 -12.45 -7.80 -0.99
CA SER A 339 -13.67 -8.30 -0.35
C SER A 339 -13.74 -7.89 1.12
N ASN A 340 -12.63 -7.97 1.85
CA ASN A 340 -12.59 -7.57 3.26
C ASN A 340 -12.79 -6.06 3.45
N ILE A 341 -12.18 -5.23 2.60
CA ILE A 341 -12.37 -3.78 2.65
C ILE A 341 -13.80 -3.40 2.30
N ASP A 342 -14.37 -3.97 1.24
CA ASP A 342 -15.74 -3.73 0.81
C ASP A 342 -16.75 -4.18 1.89
N PHE A 343 -16.52 -5.32 2.51
CA PHE A 343 -17.30 -5.81 3.63
C PHE A 343 -17.24 -4.87 4.85
N ALA A 344 -16.02 -4.45 5.24
CA ALA A 344 -15.84 -3.53 6.35
C ALA A 344 -16.53 -2.18 6.09
N THR A 345 -16.36 -1.61 4.89
CA THR A 345 -16.99 -0.34 4.53
C THR A 345 -18.51 -0.42 4.52
N LYS A 346 -19.09 -1.50 3.97
CA LYS A 346 -20.55 -1.72 3.96
C LYS A 346 -21.14 -1.90 5.35
N ILE A 347 -20.47 -2.63 6.23
CA ILE A 347 -21.00 -2.90 7.58
C ILE A 347 -20.79 -1.72 8.52
N PHE A 348 -19.62 -1.10 8.50
CA PHE A 348 -19.28 -0.10 9.53
C PHE A 348 -19.69 1.32 9.16
N ILE A 349 -19.84 1.67 7.85
CA ILE A 349 -20.16 3.02 7.41
C ILE A 349 -21.66 3.22 7.12
N ASN A 350 -22.38 2.13 6.87
CA ASN A 350 -23.81 2.20 6.60
C ASN A 350 -24.60 2.42 7.89
N ASP A 351 -25.52 3.39 7.87
CA ASP A 351 -26.33 3.79 9.05
C ASP A 351 -27.62 2.98 9.22
N SER A 352 -27.83 1.92 8.40
CA SER A 352 -28.98 1.03 8.49
C SER A 352 -28.95 0.16 9.76
N ILE A 353 -30.13 -0.20 10.27
CA ILE A 353 -30.25 -1.07 11.46
C ILE A 353 -29.51 -2.40 11.28
N PRO A 354 -29.64 -3.13 10.14
CA PRO A 354 -28.90 -4.37 9.93
C PRO A 354 -27.37 -4.17 9.99
N SER A 355 -26.84 -3.11 9.43
CA SER A 355 -25.40 -2.83 9.45
C SER A 355 -24.90 -2.49 10.85
N LYS A 356 -25.66 -1.73 11.63
CA LYS A 356 -25.35 -1.44 13.03
C LYS A 356 -25.31 -2.72 13.87
N THR A 357 -26.31 -3.59 13.71
CA THR A 357 -26.38 -4.87 14.43
C THR A 357 -25.21 -5.78 14.02
N ALA A 358 -24.90 -5.89 12.72
CA ALA A 358 -23.79 -6.68 12.22
C ALA A 358 -22.42 -6.15 12.72
N SER A 359 -22.21 -4.82 12.73
CA SER A 359 -20.98 -4.22 13.25
C SER A 359 -20.80 -4.46 14.76
N LEU A 360 -21.89 -4.34 15.53
CA LEU A 360 -21.88 -4.63 16.96
C LEU A 360 -21.56 -6.10 17.23
N LEU A 361 -22.22 -7.03 16.52
CA LEU A 361 -21.97 -8.46 16.64
C LEU A 361 -20.52 -8.80 16.29
N MET A 362 -20.00 -8.28 15.19
CA MET A 362 -18.62 -8.51 14.77
C MET A 362 -17.60 -8.02 15.82
N ILE A 363 -17.75 -6.79 16.34
CA ILE A 363 -16.87 -6.27 17.38
C ILE A 363 -16.97 -7.14 18.65
N THR A 364 -18.19 -7.56 19.03
CA THR A 364 -18.40 -8.41 20.20
C THR A 364 -17.72 -9.76 20.03
N LEU A 365 -17.87 -10.41 18.87
CA LEU A 365 -17.20 -11.68 18.57
C LEU A 365 -15.66 -11.55 18.61
N LEU A 366 -15.10 -10.49 18.03
CA LEU A 366 -13.67 -10.23 18.10
C LEU A 366 -13.19 -9.93 19.52
N LYS A 367 -14.04 -9.36 20.37
CA LYS A 367 -13.71 -9.07 21.78
C LYS A 367 -13.76 -10.32 22.65
N THR A 368 -14.70 -11.24 22.41
CA THR A 368 -14.97 -12.40 23.25
C THR A 368 -14.23 -13.67 22.82
N SER A 369 -13.82 -13.77 21.55
CA SER A 369 -13.13 -14.94 21.01
C SER A 369 -11.68 -14.61 20.63
N SER A 370 -10.74 -15.06 21.46
CA SER A 370 -9.30 -14.91 21.20
C SER A 370 -8.89 -15.56 19.87
N SER A 371 -9.47 -16.70 19.51
CA SER A 371 -9.17 -17.38 18.25
C SER A 371 -9.58 -16.55 17.03
N LEU A 372 -10.82 -16.01 17.02
CA LEU A 372 -11.28 -15.15 15.93
C LEU A 372 -10.46 -13.86 15.85
N LYS A 373 -10.15 -13.28 17.01
CA LYS A 373 -9.31 -12.08 17.11
C LYS A 373 -7.93 -12.31 16.50
N ASN A 374 -7.28 -13.45 16.83
CA ASN A 374 -5.97 -13.79 16.30
C ASN A 374 -5.99 -14.07 14.79
N ILE A 375 -7.02 -14.76 14.27
CA ILE A 375 -7.18 -14.99 12.82
C ILE A 375 -7.32 -13.64 12.10
N PHE A 376 -8.18 -12.75 12.61
CA PHE A 376 -8.38 -11.43 12.03
C PHE A 376 -7.11 -10.59 12.06
N LEU A 377 -6.38 -10.59 13.19
CA LEU A 377 -5.14 -9.86 13.36
C LEU A 377 -4.06 -10.37 12.38
N LYS A 378 -3.83 -11.68 12.30
CA LYS A 378 -2.88 -12.28 11.36
C LYS A 378 -3.19 -11.89 9.91
N LYS A 379 -4.46 -11.84 9.54
CA LYS A 379 -4.89 -11.44 8.20
C LYS A 379 -4.58 -9.97 7.90
N ILE A 380 -4.83 -9.05 8.82
CA ILE A 380 -4.47 -7.63 8.67
C ILE A 380 -2.96 -7.45 8.54
N LEU A 381 -2.18 -8.23 9.29
CA LEU A 381 -0.73 -8.17 9.28
C LEU A 381 -0.09 -8.86 8.06
N GLY A 382 -0.88 -9.57 7.26
CA GLY A 382 -0.41 -10.31 6.08
C GLY A 382 0.42 -11.53 6.42
N ILE A 383 0.23 -12.13 7.60
CA ILE A 383 0.97 -13.29 8.11
C ILE A 383 0.11 -14.55 8.25
N ASP A 384 -1.13 -14.50 7.81
CA ASP A 384 -2.10 -15.60 7.90
C ASP A 384 -1.71 -16.85 7.07
N LYS A 385 -0.97 -16.65 5.99
CA LYS A 385 -0.48 -17.72 5.10
C LYS A 385 0.92 -18.25 5.49
N TYR A 386 1.55 -17.70 6.54
CA TYR A 386 2.92 -18.06 6.91
C TYR A 386 2.96 -18.95 8.16
N PRO A 387 3.80 -20.00 8.19
CA PRO A 387 3.99 -20.83 9.38
C PRO A 387 4.50 -20.00 10.56
N TYR A 388 3.95 -20.26 11.76
CA TYR A 388 4.28 -19.52 13.00
C TYR A 388 5.78 -19.48 13.32
N LEU A 389 6.53 -20.52 12.93
CA LEU A 389 7.98 -20.61 13.13
C LEU A 389 8.77 -19.61 12.28
N GLN A 390 8.31 -19.32 11.05
CA GLN A 390 8.95 -18.30 10.20
C GLN A 390 8.71 -16.88 10.73
N ILE A 391 7.57 -16.62 11.37
CA ILE A 391 7.25 -15.32 11.96
C ILE A 391 8.21 -14.99 13.11
N LYS A 392 8.59 -16.00 13.95
CA LYS A 392 9.54 -15.81 15.07
C LYS A 392 10.99 -15.66 14.62
N ALA A 393 11.39 -16.28 13.52
CA ALA A 393 12.74 -16.14 13.00
C ALA A 393 13.02 -14.76 12.39
N ASP A 394 11.95 -14.07 11.95
CA ASP A 394 12.03 -12.75 11.29
C ASP A 394 11.85 -11.56 12.26
N THR A 395 11.62 -11.81 13.58
CA THR A 395 11.44 -10.77 14.63
C THR A 395 12.70 -10.56 15.43
#